data_d3bcf2e6b7605dc14727a8f4ce71dec4
#
_entry.id   d3bcf2e6b7605dc14727a8f4ce71dec4
#
_cell.length_a   1.000
_cell.length_b   1.000
_cell.length_c   1.000
_cell.angle_alpha   90.00
_cell.angle_beta   90.00
_cell.angle_gamma   90.00
#
_symmetry.space_group_name_H-M   'P 1'
#
loop_
_entity.id
_entity.type
_entity.pdbx_description
1 polymer ?
#
loop_
_entity_poly.entity_id
_entity_poly.type
_entity_poly.pdbx_seq_one_letter_code
_entity_poly.pdbx_strand_id
1 'polypeptide(L)'
;MYIARILYPVEVLGPGKRIGIWFAGCHHHCRGCSNPELWEQPEKYRVSVDTVMALINSIAQQHPVDGFTLTGGDPMEQADELPPLLEHLSKISDDILMYTGFCWDEICDRKDVLQYVSVLIDGPYQEENNHGQKLIGSSNQTIYYLNPDIKDRYVRFLN
;
A
#
# COMPACT_ATOMS: atom_id res chain seq x y z
N MET A 1 8.92 -12.30 -3.24
CA MET A 1 8.09 -11.58 -2.25
C MET A 1 6.89 -12.41 -1.81
N TYR A 2 6.23 -12.01 -0.76
CA TYR A 2 5.05 -12.67 -0.22
C TYR A 2 3.84 -11.76 -0.38
N ILE A 3 2.90 -12.15 -1.24
CA ILE A 3 1.66 -11.42 -1.53
C ILE A 3 0.47 -12.35 -1.30
N ALA A 4 -0.43 -11.92 -0.42
CA ALA A 4 -1.59 -12.72 -0.04
C ALA A 4 -2.73 -12.59 -1.06
N ARG A 5 -2.93 -11.40 -1.63
CA ARG A 5 -4.00 -11.15 -2.60
C ARG A 5 -3.74 -9.90 -3.41
N ILE A 6 -4.31 -9.90 -4.62
CA ILE A 6 -4.38 -8.73 -5.50
C ILE A 6 -5.84 -8.60 -5.93
N LEU A 7 -6.45 -7.45 -5.68
CA LEU A 7 -7.87 -7.19 -5.97
C LEU A 7 -8.03 -5.97 -6.87
N TYR A 8 -9.03 -6.05 -7.75
CA TYR A 8 -9.47 -4.94 -8.61
C TYR A 8 -10.98 -5.05 -8.87
N PRO A 9 -11.75 -3.94 -8.89
CA PRO A 9 -11.34 -2.62 -8.44
C PRO A 9 -11.44 -2.47 -6.91
N VAL A 10 -10.55 -1.68 -6.35
CA VAL A 10 -10.61 -1.24 -4.95
C VAL A 10 -10.87 0.27 -4.96
N GLU A 11 -11.98 0.71 -4.34
CA GLU A 11 -12.43 2.12 -4.38
C GLU A 11 -12.52 2.76 -2.99
N VAL A 12 -12.19 2.00 -1.93
CA VAL A 12 -12.27 2.46 -0.53
C VAL A 12 -10.90 2.77 0.09
N LEU A 13 -9.83 2.36 -0.58
CA LEU A 13 -8.45 2.56 -0.13
C LEU A 13 -7.72 3.56 -1.04
N GLY A 14 -8.35 4.71 -1.28
CA GLY A 14 -7.86 5.79 -2.13
C GLY A 14 -8.83 6.11 -3.27
N PRO A 15 -8.60 7.23 -3.96
CA PRO A 15 -9.49 7.68 -5.03
C PRO A 15 -9.39 6.80 -6.28
N GLY A 16 -10.52 6.64 -6.98
CA GLY A 16 -10.61 5.94 -8.25
C GLY A 16 -10.63 4.43 -8.15
N LYS A 17 -10.52 3.77 -9.31
CA LYS A 17 -10.49 2.30 -9.44
C LYS A 17 -9.05 1.82 -9.34
N ARG A 18 -8.70 1.27 -8.21
CA ARG A 18 -7.32 0.92 -7.86
C ARG A 18 -7.08 -0.57 -7.90
N ILE A 19 -5.84 -0.97 -8.17
CA ILE A 19 -5.38 -2.32 -7.87
C ILE A 19 -4.85 -2.30 -6.43
N GLY A 20 -5.47 -3.08 -5.55
CA GLY A 20 -4.99 -3.30 -4.19
C GLY A 20 -4.07 -4.52 -4.12
N ILE A 21 -2.93 -4.37 -3.46
CA ILE A 21 -1.93 -5.43 -3.25
C ILE A 21 -1.76 -5.63 -1.75
N TRP A 22 -2.15 -6.82 -1.26
CA TRP A 22 -2.00 -7.19 0.15
C TRP A 22 -0.77 -8.05 0.33
N PHE A 23 0.24 -7.50 0.98
CA PHE A 23 1.47 -8.19 1.35
C PHE A 23 1.22 -9.11 2.56
N ALA A 24 2.00 -10.18 2.68
CA ALA A 24 2.04 -11.02 3.88
C ALA A 24 3.35 -10.79 4.61
N GLY A 25 3.28 -10.75 5.94
CA GLY A 25 4.38 -10.45 6.85
C GLY A 25 4.23 -9.08 7.52
N CYS A 26 4.17 -9.08 8.84
CA CYS A 26 4.12 -7.87 9.65
C CYS A 26 4.53 -8.19 11.09
N HIS A 27 5.60 -7.55 11.57
CA HIS A 27 6.07 -7.75 12.94
C HIS A 27 5.37 -6.86 13.96
N HIS A 28 4.60 -5.87 13.52
CA HIS A 28 3.95 -4.90 14.43
C HIS A 28 2.91 -5.54 15.33
N HIS A 29 2.17 -6.54 14.84
CA HIS A 29 1.15 -7.29 15.59
C HIS A 29 0.19 -6.36 16.35
N CYS A 30 -0.31 -5.32 15.68
CA CYS A 30 -1.17 -4.32 16.30
C CYS A 30 -2.45 -4.96 16.86
N ARG A 31 -2.81 -4.58 18.08
CA ARG A 31 -4.08 -5.00 18.68
C ARG A 31 -5.25 -4.47 17.83
N GLY A 32 -6.20 -5.35 17.50
CA GLY A 32 -7.34 -5.01 16.67
C GLY A 32 -7.04 -4.89 15.18
N CYS A 33 -5.87 -5.37 14.72
CA CYS A 33 -5.48 -5.37 13.32
C CYS A 33 -6.57 -5.98 12.42
N SER A 34 -6.82 -5.36 11.27
CA SER A 34 -7.82 -5.85 10.30
C SER A 34 -7.41 -7.14 9.60
N ASN A 35 -6.11 -7.43 9.51
CA ASN A 35 -5.58 -8.58 8.79
C ASN A 35 -4.55 -9.37 9.62
N PRO A 36 -4.93 -9.88 10.82
CA PRO A 36 -3.98 -10.61 11.66
C PRO A 36 -3.48 -11.91 11.01
N GLU A 37 -4.24 -12.45 10.05
CA GLU A 37 -3.84 -13.61 9.25
C GLU A 37 -2.65 -13.30 8.30
N LEU A 38 -2.29 -12.04 8.12
CA LEU A 38 -1.17 -11.60 7.28
C LEU A 38 0.09 -11.25 8.08
N TRP A 39 0.16 -11.56 9.36
CA TRP A 39 1.37 -11.32 10.16
C TRP A 39 2.52 -12.24 9.74
N GLU A 40 2.20 -13.47 9.32
CA GLU A 40 3.18 -14.46 8.90
C GLU A 40 3.41 -14.44 7.38
N GLN A 41 4.49 -15.09 6.94
CA GLN A 41 4.83 -15.26 5.53
C GLN A 41 4.80 -16.75 5.12
N PRO A 42 3.63 -17.38 5.08
CA PRO A 42 3.54 -18.77 4.66
C PRO A 42 3.93 -18.94 3.19
N GLU A 43 4.57 -20.06 2.86
CA GLU A 43 5.09 -20.36 1.52
C GLU A 43 4.03 -20.27 0.42
N LYS A 44 2.76 -20.53 0.75
CA LYS A 44 1.63 -20.39 -0.20
C LYS A 44 1.48 -18.99 -0.79
N TYR A 45 2.03 -17.94 -0.13
CA TYR A 45 1.97 -16.55 -0.61
C TYR A 45 3.25 -16.12 -1.32
N ARG A 46 4.22 -17.01 -1.43
CA ARG A 46 5.46 -16.70 -2.15
C ARG A 46 5.20 -16.60 -3.65
N VAL A 47 5.65 -15.50 -4.24
CA VAL A 47 5.45 -15.22 -5.66
C VAL A 47 6.62 -14.39 -6.20
N SER A 48 6.98 -14.59 -7.45
CA SER A 48 8.00 -13.77 -8.10
C SER A 48 7.44 -12.39 -8.48
N VAL A 49 8.31 -11.40 -8.51
CA VAL A 49 7.95 -10.05 -8.99
C VAL A 49 7.42 -10.10 -10.42
N ASP A 50 8.04 -10.92 -11.28
CA ASP A 50 7.62 -11.07 -12.68
C ASP A 50 6.17 -11.59 -12.79
N THR A 51 5.79 -12.55 -11.95
CA THR A 51 4.41 -13.07 -11.91
C THR A 51 3.43 -11.99 -11.49
N VAL A 52 3.78 -11.20 -10.48
CA VAL A 52 2.94 -10.08 -10.01
C VAL A 52 2.78 -9.03 -11.11
N MET A 53 3.87 -8.65 -11.77
CA MET A 53 3.84 -7.67 -12.86
C MET A 53 3.02 -8.17 -14.04
N ALA A 54 3.10 -9.44 -14.40
CA ALA A 54 2.29 -10.04 -15.46
C ALA A 54 0.78 -9.97 -15.15
N LEU A 55 0.39 -10.27 -13.92
CA LEU A 55 -1.01 -10.17 -13.48
C LEU A 55 -1.51 -8.71 -13.52
N ILE A 56 -0.71 -7.77 -13.02
CA ILE A 56 -1.06 -6.34 -13.05
C ILE A 56 -1.20 -5.84 -14.47
N ASN A 57 -0.30 -6.22 -15.37
CA ASN A 57 -0.40 -5.87 -16.80
C ASN A 57 -1.69 -6.41 -17.43
N SER A 58 -2.06 -7.64 -17.12
CA SER A 58 -3.30 -8.25 -17.61
C SER A 58 -4.53 -7.44 -17.17
N ILE A 59 -4.58 -7.00 -15.93
CA ILE A 59 -5.67 -6.14 -15.43
C ILE A 59 -5.66 -4.79 -16.14
N ALA A 60 -4.50 -4.14 -16.24
CA ALA A 60 -4.35 -2.81 -16.82
C ALA A 60 -4.66 -2.77 -18.33
N GLN A 61 -4.46 -3.88 -19.05
CA GLN A 61 -4.82 -4.00 -20.47
C GLN A 61 -6.34 -4.11 -20.68
N GLN A 62 -7.06 -4.63 -19.71
CA GLN A 62 -8.51 -4.89 -19.82
C GLN A 62 -9.37 -3.85 -19.13
N HIS A 63 -8.82 -3.09 -18.18
CA HIS A 63 -9.55 -2.17 -17.32
C HIS A 63 -8.76 -0.87 -17.09
N PRO A 64 -9.47 0.26 -16.87
CA PRO A 64 -8.81 1.49 -16.42
C PRO A 64 -8.29 1.31 -14.99
N VAL A 65 -7.04 1.70 -14.75
CA VAL A 65 -6.40 1.67 -13.43
C VAL A 65 -6.01 3.09 -13.05
N ASP A 66 -6.69 3.64 -12.05
CA ASP A 66 -6.46 5.01 -11.57
C ASP A 66 -5.29 5.10 -10.58
N GLY A 67 -4.96 3.98 -9.93
CA GLY A 67 -3.85 3.93 -8.99
C GLY A 67 -3.63 2.56 -8.36
N PHE A 68 -2.66 2.51 -7.48
CA PHE A 68 -2.31 1.31 -6.71
C PHE A 68 -2.37 1.59 -5.22
N THR A 69 -2.77 0.59 -4.44
CA THR A 69 -2.72 0.65 -2.98
C THR A 69 -1.99 -0.58 -2.46
N LEU A 70 -0.85 -0.35 -1.81
CA LEU A 70 -0.05 -1.38 -1.17
C LEU A 70 -0.38 -1.41 0.32
N THR A 71 -0.81 -2.56 0.80
CA THR A 71 -1.29 -2.75 2.17
C THR A 71 -1.10 -4.21 2.60
N GLY A 72 -1.91 -4.72 3.54
CA GLY A 72 -1.95 -6.12 3.96
C GLY A 72 -1.36 -6.33 5.33
N GLY A 73 -0.30 -7.09 5.42
CA GLY A 73 0.65 -7.09 6.53
C GLY A 73 1.37 -5.76 6.53
N ASP A 74 2.62 -5.74 6.14
CA ASP A 74 3.32 -4.46 5.92
C ASP A 74 4.22 -4.55 4.68
N PRO A 75 3.98 -3.75 3.64
CA PRO A 75 4.85 -3.74 2.46
C PRO A 75 6.33 -3.47 2.80
N MET A 76 6.60 -2.63 3.79
CA MET A 76 7.98 -2.27 4.18
C MET A 76 8.74 -3.40 4.87
N GLU A 77 8.08 -4.47 5.31
CA GLU A 77 8.77 -5.71 5.72
C GLU A 77 9.56 -6.34 4.58
N GLN A 78 9.18 -6.05 3.34
CA GLN A 78 9.80 -6.55 2.12
C GLN A 78 10.42 -5.40 1.30
N ALA A 79 10.87 -4.35 1.96
CA ALA A 79 11.34 -3.12 1.34
C ALA A 79 12.43 -3.34 0.28
N ASP A 80 13.32 -4.32 0.48
CA ASP A 80 14.41 -4.60 -0.46
C ASP A 80 13.94 -5.20 -1.78
N GLU A 81 12.75 -5.80 -1.81
CA GLU A 81 12.15 -6.38 -3.00
C GLU A 81 11.15 -5.44 -3.70
N LEU A 82 10.80 -4.31 -3.08
CA LEU A 82 9.80 -3.38 -3.61
C LEU A 82 10.24 -2.57 -4.83
N PRO A 83 11.49 -2.08 -4.96
CA PRO A 83 11.84 -1.13 -6.01
C PRO A 83 11.49 -1.58 -7.43
N PRO A 84 11.80 -2.82 -7.88
CA PRO A 84 11.43 -3.25 -9.23
C PRO A 84 9.92 -3.27 -9.47
N LEU A 85 9.14 -3.67 -8.47
CA LEU A 85 7.68 -3.64 -8.55
C LEU A 85 7.16 -2.21 -8.65
N LEU A 86 7.59 -1.34 -7.74
CA LEU A 86 7.15 0.07 -7.71
C LEU A 86 7.50 0.83 -8.98
N GLU A 87 8.69 0.60 -9.53
CA GLU A 87 9.08 1.15 -10.82
C GLU A 87 8.10 0.73 -11.92
N HIS A 88 7.73 -0.54 -11.95
CA HIS A 88 6.76 -1.05 -12.91
C HIS A 88 5.37 -0.40 -12.74
N LEU A 89 4.88 -0.31 -11.51
CA LEU A 89 3.59 0.33 -11.21
C LEU A 89 3.57 1.79 -11.62
N SER A 90 4.68 2.51 -11.42
CA SER A 90 4.79 3.94 -11.74
C SER A 90 4.67 4.23 -13.24
N LYS A 91 4.93 3.25 -14.10
CA LYS A 91 4.73 3.35 -15.55
C LYS A 91 3.26 3.24 -15.96
N ILE A 92 2.41 2.72 -15.08
CA ILE A 92 0.97 2.53 -15.31
C ILE A 92 0.17 3.70 -14.72
N SER A 93 0.51 4.12 -13.49
CA SER A 93 -0.13 5.24 -12.81
C SER A 93 0.86 5.98 -11.91
N ASP A 94 0.69 7.30 -11.80
CA ASP A 94 1.44 8.17 -10.90
C ASP A 94 0.87 8.16 -9.47
N ASP A 95 -0.22 7.42 -9.22
CA ASP A 95 -0.90 7.37 -7.94
C ASP A 95 -0.65 6.02 -7.25
N ILE A 96 0.43 5.96 -6.47
CA ILE A 96 0.80 4.81 -5.65
C ILE A 96 0.68 5.19 -4.18
N LEU A 97 -0.34 4.64 -3.51
CA LEU A 97 -0.56 4.76 -2.08
C LEU A 97 0.05 3.55 -1.36
N MET A 98 0.79 3.79 -0.31
CA MET A 98 1.34 2.73 0.54
C MET A 98 1.02 2.96 2.01
N TYR A 99 0.52 1.90 2.67
CA TYR A 99 0.37 1.83 4.10
C TYR A 99 1.57 1.15 4.73
N THR A 100 2.01 1.64 5.87
CA THR A 100 3.04 0.98 6.68
C THR A 100 2.81 1.24 8.17
N GLY A 101 3.15 0.27 9.00
CA GLY A 101 3.17 0.44 10.45
C GLY A 101 4.44 1.11 10.96
N PHE A 102 5.48 1.21 10.13
CA PHE A 102 6.67 1.99 10.47
C PHE A 102 6.36 3.47 10.49
N CYS A 103 7.00 4.21 11.40
CA CYS A 103 6.91 5.67 11.41
C CYS A 103 7.86 6.28 10.38
N TRP A 104 7.57 7.48 9.93
CA TRP A 104 8.37 8.20 8.94
C TRP A 104 9.87 8.20 9.27
N ASP A 105 10.23 8.48 10.52
CA ASP A 105 11.63 8.54 10.95
C ASP A 105 12.38 7.22 10.79
N GLU A 106 11.68 6.10 10.74
CA GLU A 106 12.28 4.77 10.56
C GLU A 106 12.54 4.43 9.09
N ILE A 107 11.85 5.09 8.15
CA ILE A 107 11.88 4.74 6.72
C ILE A 107 12.23 5.89 5.78
N CYS A 108 12.37 7.11 6.27
CA CYS A 108 12.55 8.31 5.43
C CYS A 108 13.83 8.30 4.58
N ASP A 109 14.81 7.49 4.91
CA ASP A 109 16.05 7.30 4.14
C ASP A 109 15.93 6.22 3.06
N ARG A 110 14.82 5.43 3.02
CA ARG A 110 14.55 4.45 1.98
C ARG A 110 14.08 5.13 0.67
N LYS A 111 14.96 5.96 0.13
CA LYS A 111 14.68 6.72 -1.12
C LYS A 111 14.48 5.81 -2.32
N ASP A 112 15.10 4.63 -2.30
CA ASP A 112 14.93 3.58 -3.31
C ASP A 112 13.48 3.11 -3.44
N VAL A 113 12.72 3.15 -2.36
CA VAL A 113 11.28 2.84 -2.29
C VAL A 113 10.43 4.09 -2.45
N LEU A 114 10.69 5.11 -1.61
CA LEU A 114 9.81 6.28 -1.47
C LEU A 114 9.75 7.16 -2.73
N GLN A 115 10.75 7.10 -3.61
CA GLN A 115 10.72 7.84 -4.88
C GLN A 115 9.54 7.46 -5.77
N TYR A 116 8.97 6.28 -5.62
CA TYR A 116 7.82 5.79 -6.41
C TYR A 116 6.48 5.96 -5.69
N VAL A 117 6.50 6.24 -4.39
CA VAL A 117 5.29 6.36 -3.56
C VAL A 117 4.76 7.78 -3.62
N SER A 118 3.50 7.92 -4.00
CA SER A 118 2.85 9.23 -4.14
C SER A 118 2.21 9.68 -2.83
N VAL A 119 1.62 8.73 -2.10
CA VAL A 119 1.00 8.96 -0.79
C VAL A 119 1.44 7.84 0.16
N LEU A 120 1.96 8.22 1.30
CA LEU A 120 2.34 7.31 2.37
C LEU A 120 1.44 7.54 3.58
N ILE A 121 0.91 6.46 4.13
CA ILE A 121 0.22 6.47 5.42
C ILE A 121 1.06 5.66 6.39
N ASP A 122 1.60 6.34 7.40
CA ASP A 122 2.58 5.78 8.33
C ASP A 122 2.01 5.55 9.72
N GLY A 123 2.73 4.75 10.48
CA GLY A 123 2.49 4.54 11.90
C GLY A 123 1.63 3.30 12.22
N PRO A 124 1.86 2.69 13.39
CA PRO A 124 1.14 1.51 13.79
C PRO A 124 -0.36 1.82 14.03
N TYR A 125 -1.22 0.85 13.72
CA TYR A 125 -2.62 0.94 14.05
C TYR A 125 -2.83 0.92 15.56
N GLN A 126 -3.65 1.84 16.05
CA GLN A 126 -4.05 1.93 17.45
C GLN A 126 -5.57 1.85 17.56
N GLU A 127 -6.09 0.75 18.07
CA GLU A 127 -7.51 0.47 18.14
C GLU A 127 -8.30 1.56 18.89
N GLU A 128 -7.74 2.09 19.97
CA GLU A 128 -8.32 3.17 20.77
C GLU A 128 -8.45 4.50 20.02
N ASN A 129 -7.68 4.67 18.95
CA ASN A 129 -7.69 5.87 18.09
C ASN A 129 -8.42 5.66 16.77
N ASN A 130 -9.15 4.55 16.63
CA ASN A 130 -10.02 4.30 15.49
C ASN A 130 -11.37 4.96 15.71
N HIS A 131 -11.65 6.02 14.95
CA HIS A 131 -12.89 6.78 15.00
C HIS A 131 -13.70 6.67 13.71
N GLY A 132 -13.43 5.67 12.88
CA GLY A 132 -14.09 5.46 11.61
C GLY A 132 -13.67 6.47 10.53
N GLN A 133 -12.46 7.02 10.61
CA GLN A 133 -11.91 7.96 9.64
C GLN A 133 -11.76 7.27 8.28
N LYS A 134 -11.96 8.03 7.22
CA LYS A 134 -11.64 7.55 5.87
C LYS A 134 -10.14 7.43 5.70
N LEU A 135 -9.71 6.38 5.03
CA LEU A 135 -8.36 6.12 4.55
C LEU A 135 -7.37 5.71 5.64
N ILE A 136 -7.29 6.42 6.77
CA ILE A 136 -6.45 6.05 7.92
C ILE A 136 -7.20 5.11 8.86
N GLY A 137 -6.50 4.15 9.44
CA GLY A 137 -7.09 3.20 10.40
C GLY A 137 -7.26 3.78 11.80
N SER A 138 -6.39 4.71 12.18
CA SER A 138 -6.39 5.35 13.48
C SER A 138 -5.82 6.77 13.41
N SER A 139 -6.24 7.66 14.30
CA SER A 139 -5.93 9.10 14.24
C SER A 139 -4.48 9.46 14.50
N ASN A 140 -3.68 8.53 15.05
CA ASN A 140 -2.23 8.69 15.20
C ASN A 140 -1.46 8.56 13.89
N GLN A 141 -2.07 7.98 12.84
CA GLN A 141 -1.43 7.80 11.53
C GLN A 141 -1.43 9.13 10.76
N THR A 142 -0.37 9.34 9.98
CA THR A 142 -0.20 10.56 9.18
C THR A 142 -0.27 10.23 7.69
N ILE A 143 -0.91 11.08 6.93
CA ILE A 143 -0.93 11.02 5.47
C ILE A 143 0.14 11.96 4.93
N TYR A 144 1.16 11.43 4.26
CA TYR A 144 2.21 12.20 3.58
C TYR A 144 1.93 12.21 2.09
N TYR A 145 1.81 13.39 1.51
CA TYR A 145 1.70 13.58 0.07
C TYR A 145 3.10 13.78 -0.51
N LEU A 146 3.76 12.69 -0.89
CA LEU A 146 5.11 12.72 -1.43
C LEU A 146 5.13 13.24 -2.87
N ASN A 147 4.05 13.01 -3.62
CA ASN A 147 3.77 13.70 -4.86
C ASN A 147 2.67 14.75 -4.63
N PRO A 148 3.00 16.05 -4.57
CA PRO A 148 2.01 17.09 -4.28
C PRO A 148 0.94 17.25 -5.37
N ASP A 149 1.20 16.81 -6.59
CA ASP A 149 0.28 16.99 -7.73
C ASP A 149 -1.01 16.17 -7.59
N ILE A 150 -1.00 15.10 -6.81
CA ILE A 150 -2.20 14.27 -6.60
C ILE A 150 -2.97 14.62 -5.33
N LYS A 151 -2.47 15.54 -4.51
CA LYS A 151 -3.07 15.88 -3.21
C LYS A 151 -4.54 16.24 -3.31
N ASP A 152 -4.93 17.01 -4.31
CA ASP A 152 -6.33 17.44 -4.48
C ASP A 152 -7.29 16.28 -4.74
N ARG A 153 -6.82 15.21 -5.38
CA ARG A 153 -7.63 13.99 -5.57
C ARG A 153 -7.98 13.36 -4.22
N TYR A 154 -7.01 13.31 -3.33
CA TYR A 154 -7.18 12.74 -1.98
C TYR A 154 -8.03 13.62 -1.08
N VAL A 155 -7.83 14.94 -1.14
CA VAL A 155 -8.66 15.89 -0.38
C VAL A 155 -10.14 15.75 -0.78
N ARG A 156 -10.44 15.65 -2.07
CA ARG A 156 -11.81 15.40 -2.55
C ARG A 156 -12.36 14.05 -2.13
N PHE A 157 -11.54 13.02 -2.14
CA PHE A 157 -11.91 11.67 -1.70
C PHE A 157 -12.24 11.63 -0.21
N LEU A 158 -11.49 12.35 0.62
CA LEU A 158 -11.69 12.42 2.08
C LEU A 158 -12.92 13.26 2.49
N ASN A 159 -13.34 14.17 1.65
CA ASN A 159 -14.54 14.98 1.85
C ASN A 159 -15.78 14.25 1.29
#